data_d641388afcef82f862bb513fa53108dc
#
_entry.id   d641388afcef82f862bb513fa53108dc
#
_cell.length_a   1.000
_cell.length_b   1.000
_cell.length_c   1.000
_cell.angle_alpha   90.00
_cell.angle_beta   90.00
_cell.angle_gamma   90.00
#
_symmetry.space_group_name_H-M   'P 1'
#
loop_
_entity.id
_entity.type
_entity.pdbx_description
1 polymer ?
#
loop_
_entity_poly.entity_id
_entity_poly.type
_entity_poly.pdbx_seq_one_letter_code
_entity_poly.pdbx_strand_id
1 'polypeptide(L)'
;MAEQTGIATGTRREQELWLHGGTVVDGTGRDPSAAGVLISDGRIARVGGSRPREAEVLDCAGLVLVPGLIDAHVHMACAPFDPSLRYDVSVADVAADMFINCQQTVQAGFTTVRDTGGIDRGLADVIRSGKMPGPRILQCGPVHSQTGGGGQMGAEWEPTHLWDAHAIPGLVAWSLLSDGPDELRKNVREGFRRGATFVKLLVTGAVVAISTQQPSDTQFTTAEIAVAVEEARARGTYVTVHAHNNAGIRSAVAAGVRCIEHGSQIDEETAALLAEHDVALVPTLTIMEELVQNPAAMGLAPSYASRLSRFAASAREAVLAARAAGVRVGLGSDMLGPDQRRRSQELLHRARLESPMRALESATRINADIIGLGDDLGTIEAGKLADIVGFAGDPLSVPEHFAETDRVALVLQEGRVVKVGAGR
;
A
#
# COMPACT_ATOMS: atom_id res chain seq x y z
N MET A 1 7.43 30.12 -53.41
CA MET A 1 7.69 28.68 -53.38
C MET A 1 8.07 28.34 -51.95
N ALA A 2 7.13 27.79 -51.19
CA ALA A 2 7.34 27.33 -49.83
C ALA A 2 7.30 25.80 -49.88
N GLU A 3 8.43 25.16 -49.63
CA GLU A 3 8.53 23.71 -49.45
C GLU A 3 7.86 23.29 -48.14
N GLN A 4 6.79 22.51 -48.27
CA GLN A 4 6.18 21.79 -47.17
C GLN A 4 7.05 20.58 -46.84
N THR A 5 7.83 20.67 -45.76
CA THR A 5 8.44 19.50 -45.11
C THR A 5 7.34 18.72 -44.38
N GLY A 6 6.86 17.69 -45.04
CA GLY A 6 5.97 16.70 -44.45
C GLY A 6 6.71 15.93 -43.37
N ILE A 7 6.33 16.13 -42.09
CA ILE A 7 6.71 15.26 -40.99
C ILE A 7 5.92 13.97 -41.21
N ALA A 8 6.61 12.91 -41.62
CA ALA A 8 6.05 11.55 -41.65
C ALA A 8 5.73 11.16 -40.22
N THR A 9 4.44 11.13 -39.88
CA THR A 9 3.94 10.44 -38.68
C THR A 9 4.10 8.93 -38.91
N GLY A 10 5.30 8.44 -38.62
CA GLY A 10 5.52 7.00 -38.51
C GLY A 10 4.64 6.48 -37.37
N THR A 11 3.65 5.70 -37.70
CA THR A 11 2.92 4.87 -36.75
C THR A 11 3.97 4.07 -35.98
N ARG A 12 4.15 4.38 -34.68
CA ARG A 12 4.95 3.56 -33.78
C ARG A 12 4.30 2.17 -33.83
N ARG A 13 4.97 1.18 -34.45
CA ARG A 13 4.50 -0.21 -34.36
C ARG A 13 4.36 -0.53 -32.89
N GLU A 14 3.19 -0.98 -32.50
CA GLU A 14 2.88 -1.51 -31.18
C GLU A 14 3.86 -2.65 -30.94
N GLN A 15 4.76 -2.50 -29.97
CA GLN A 15 5.80 -3.48 -29.68
C GLN A 15 5.19 -4.55 -28.78
N GLU A 16 4.85 -5.69 -29.36
CA GLU A 16 4.35 -6.84 -28.60
C GLU A 16 5.52 -7.53 -27.87
N LEU A 17 5.30 -7.85 -26.59
CA LEU A 17 6.25 -8.60 -25.75
C LEU A 17 5.65 -9.96 -25.38
N TRP A 18 6.39 -11.03 -25.62
CA TRP A 18 6.02 -12.39 -25.26
C TRP A 18 6.88 -12.93 -24.13
N LEU A 19 6.27 -13.13 -22.95
CA LEU A 19 6.91 -13.81 -21.83
C LEU A 19 6.87 -15.32 -22.08
N HIS A 20 8.03 -15.95 -22.12
CA HIS A 20 8.19 -17.35 -22.51
C HIS A 20 8.81 -18.19 -21.40
N GLY A 21 8.31 -19.41 -21.19
CA GLY A 21 8.98 -20.44 -20.38
C GLY A 21 8.79 -20.32 -18.86
N GLY A 22 8.06 -19.33 -18.38
CA GLY A 22 7.74 -19.18 -16.98
C GLY A 22 6.54 -20.02 -16.53
N THR A 23 6.43 -20.25 -15.22
CA THR A 23 5.21 -20.78 -14.58
C THR A 23 4.34 -19.64 -14.15
N VAL A 24 3.10 -19.56 -14.65
CA VAL A 24 2.15 -18.48 -14.34
C VAL A 24 1.28 -18.89 -13.16
N VAL A 25 1.30 -18.07 -12.09
CA VAL A 25 0.33 -18.06 -11.00
C VAL A 25 -0.52 -16.82 -11.18
N ASP A 26 -1.72 -16.98 -11.70
CA ASP A 26 -2.52 -15.87 -12.21
C ASP A 26 -3.15 -14.96 -11.14
N GLY A 27 -3.00 -15.28 -9.85
CA GLY A 27 -3.58 -14.51 -8.73
C GLY A 27 -5.06 -14.79 -8.45
N THR A 28 -5.70 -15.71 -9.20
CA THR A 28 -7.12 -16.07 -8.98
C THR A 28 -7.32 -17.18 -7.95
N GLY A 29 -6.24 -17.81 -7.51
CA GLY A 29 -6.27 -19.01 -6.65
C GLY A 29 -6.30 -20.32 -7.43
N ARG A 30 -6.26 -20.29 -8.75
CA ARG A 30 -6.12 -21.49 -9.61
C ARG A 30 -4.70 -22.06 -9.52
N ASP A 31 -4.56 -23.34 -9.88
CA ASP A 31 -3.27 -24.00 -9.94
C ASP A 31 -2.31 -23.32 -10.93
N PRO A 32 -1.00 -23.29 -10.64
CA PRO A 32 0.01 -22.73 -11.53
C PRO A 32 -0.01 -23.43 -12.91
N SER A 33 0.25 -22.68 -13.97
CA SER A 33 0.24 -23.18 -15.35
C SER A 33 1.50 -22.76 -16.13
N ALA A 34 2.01 -23.67 -16.98
CA ALA A 34 3.05 -23.34 -17.95
C ALA A 34 2.40 -22.64 -19.16
N ALA A 35 2.28 -21.33 -19.11
CA ALA A 35 1.68 -20.53 -20.17
C ALA A 35 2.55 -19.32 -20.53
N GLY A 36 2.63 -18.99 -21.83
CA GLY A 36 3.22 -17.72 -22.24
C GLY A 36 2.23 -16.58 -22.01
N VAL A 37 2.73 -15.37 -21.85
CA VAL A 37 1.90 -14.16 -21.69
C VAL A 37 2.25 -13.18 -22.80
N LEU A 38 1.24 -12.80 -23.60
CA LEU A 38 1.39 -11.77 -24.62
C LEU A 38 0.98 -10.41 -24.04
N ILE A 39 1.87 -9.46 -24.17
CA ILE A 39 1.67 -8.07 -23.74
C ILE A 39 1.64 -7.18 -24.98
N SER A 40 0.65 -6.29 -25.08
CA SER A 40 0.52 -5.26 -26.11
C SER A 40 -0.01 -4.00 -25.47
N ASP A 41 0.50 -2.83 -25.82
CA ASP A 41 0.08 -1.52 -25.31
C ASP A 41 0.02 -1.42 -23.78
N GLY A 42 0.97 -2.06 -23.10
CA GLY A 42 1.04 -2.06 -21.64
C GLY A 42 0.00 -2.94 -20.96
N ARG A 43 -0.80 -3.69 -21.73
CA ARG A 43 -1.82 -4.61 -21.20
C ARG A 43 -1.53 -6.06 -21.58
N ILE A 44 -2.06 -6.97 -20.80
CA ILE A 44 -2.06 -8.40 -21.11
C ILE A 44 -3.05 -8.63 -22.24
N ALA A 45 -2.56 -8.92 -23.44
CA ALA A 45 -3.41 -9.22 -24.59
C ALA A 45 -4.00 -10.63 -24.50
N ARG A 46 -3.20 -11.60 -23.98
CA ARG A 46 -3.65 -12.98 -23.80
C ARG A 46 -2.68 -13.77 -22.92
N VAL A 47 -3.21 -14.80 -22.28
CA VAL A 47 -2.44 -15.84 -21.56
C VAL A 47 -2.59 -17.16 -22.29
N GLY A 48 -1.46 -17.85 -22.56
CA GLY A 48 -1.43 -19.09 -23.33
C GLY A 48 -1.41 -18.88 -24.85
N GLY A 49 -1.55 -19.99 -25.59
CA GLY A 49 -1.47 -20.03 -27.05
C GLY A 49 -0.03 -19.99 -27.60
N SER A 50 0.11 -19.74 -28.90
CA SER A 50 1.40 -19.69 -29.59
C SER A 50 1.96 -18.27 -29.64
N ARG A 51 3.29 -18.14 -29.59
CA ARG A 51 3.99 -16.86 -29.77
C ARG A 51 3.69 -16.24 -31.13
N PRO A 52 3.35 -14.93 -31.19
CA PRO A 52 3.34 -14.19 -32.45
C PRO A 52 4.75 -14.10 -33.05
N ARG A 53 4.86 -14.16 -34.40
CA ARG A 53 6.16 -14.19 -35.07
C ARG A 53 7.00 -12.93 -34.83
N GLU A 54 6.35 -11.79 -34.71
CA GLU A 54 7.00 -10.47 -34.60
C GLU A 54 7.16 -9.99 -33.14
N ALA A 55 6.58 -10.71 -32.16
CA ALA A 55 6.71 -10.33 -30.76
C ALA A 55 8.16 -10.49 -30.26
N GLU A 56 8.63 -9.47 -29.56
CA GLU A 56 9.86 -9.57 -28.77
C GLU A 56 9.70 -10.67 -27.73
N VAL A 57 10.77 -11.40 -27.43
CA VAL A 57 10.72 -12.49 -26.45
C VAL A 57 11.52 -12.13 -25.23
N LEU A 58 10.88 -12.23 -24.08
CA LEU A 58 11.55 -12.23 -22.78
C LEU A 58 11.55 -13.66 -22.23
N ASP A 59 12.73 -14.23 -22.06
CA ASP A 59 12.89 -15.57 -21.49
C ASP A 59 12.65 -15.54 -19.98
N CYS A 60 11.60 -16.21 -19.55
CA CYS A 60 11.19 -16.37 -18.16
C CYS A 60 11.41 -17.80 -17.64
N ALA A 61 12.21 -18.63 -18.35
CA ALA A 61 12.47 -20.01 -17.92
C ALA A 61 13.01 -20.05 -16.48
N GLY A 62 12.40 -20.91 -15.66
CA GLY A 62 12.73 -21.04 -14.23
C GLY A 62 12.18 -19.92 -13.34
N LEU A 63 11.35 -19.01 -13.87
CA LEU A 63 10.63 -18.03 -13.06
C LEU A 63 9.21 -18.48 -12.78
N VAL A 64 8.72 -18.10 -11.59
CA VAL A 64 7.30 -18.09 -11.25
C VAL A 64 6.78 -16.67 -11.45
N LEU A 65 5.88 -16.51 -12.43
CA LEU A 65 5.27 -15.25 -12.79
C LEU A 65 3.98 -15.05 -11.99
N VAL A 66 3.92 -13.96 -11.23
CA VAL A 66 2.75 -13.57 -10.45
C VAL A 66 2.29 -12.17 -10.85
N PRO A 67 1.06 -11.74 -10.55
CA PRO A 67 0.65 -10.34 -10.74
C PRO A 67 1.57 -9.39 -9.97
N GLY A 68 1.73 -8.16 -10.43
CA GLY A 68 2.40 -7.11 -9.70
C GLY A 68 1.87 -7.02 -8.27
N LEU A 69 2.78 -7.02 -7.29
CA LEU A 69 2.42 -6.97 -5.88
C LEU A 69 1.88 -5.57 -5.53
N ILE A 70 0.90 -5.53 -4.65
CA ILE A 70 0.28 -4.31 -4.14
C ILE A 70 0.47 -4.26 -2.63
N ASP A 71 1.08 -3.19 -2.12
CA ASP A 71 1.14 -2.90 -0.69
C ASP A 71 0.08 -1.82 -0.38
N ALA A 72 -0.98 -2.21 0.31
CA ALA A 72 -2.13 -1.33 0.53
C ALA A 72 -2.01 -0.44 1.77
N HIS A 73 -0.86 -0.47 2.48
CA HIS A 73 -0.58 0.41 3.60
C HIS A 73 0.91 0.73 3.68
N VAL A 74 1.29 1.87 3.16
CA VAL A 74 2.67 2.35 3.21
C VAL A 74 2.75 3.82 3.66
N HIS A 75 3.96 4.23 4.07
CA HIS A 75 4.34 5.60 4.38
C HIS A 75 5.65 5.94 3.69
N MET A 76 5.58 6.38 2.42
CA MET A 76 6.77 6.59 1.58
C MET A 76 7.66 7.73 2.08
N ALA A 77 7.10 8.66 2.89
CA ALA A 77 7.85 9.75 3.50
C ALA A 77 8.60 9.37 4.79
N CYS A 78 8.31 8.20 5.37
CA CYS A 78 8.87 7.79 6.66
C CYS A 78 10.22 7.06 6.51
N ALA A 79 11.20 7.69 5.89
CA ALA A 79 12.56 7.17 5.88
C ALA A 79 13.23 7.30 7.26
N PRO A 80 13.25 8.43 7.98
CA PRO A 80 13.43 8.42 9.43
C PRO A 80 12.09 8.16 10.11
N PHE A 81 12.04 7.25 11.09
CA PHE A 81 10.81 6.97 11.84
C PHE A 81 10.36 8.16 12.70
N ASP A 82 11.31 8.89 13.28
CA ASP A 82 11.03 10.02 14.15
C ASP A 82 10.81 11.29 13.31
N PRO A 83 9.59 11.81 13.22
CA PRO A 83 9.33 13.06 12.53
C PRO A 83 10.08 14.26 13.14
N SER A 84 10.45 14.20 14.43
CA SER A 84 11.19 15.27 15.10
C SER A 84 12.66 15.37 14.66
N LEU A 85 13.25 14.27 14.16
CA LEU A 85 14.61 14.26 13.62
C LEU A 85 14.75 15.00 12.28
N ARG A 86 13.63 15.41 11.67
CA ARG A 86 13.63 16.10 10.37
C ARG A 86 14.17 17.52 10.39
N TYR A 87 14.28 18.13 11.54
CA TYR A 87 14.84 19.50 11.65
C TYR A 87 16.30 19.59 11.25
N ASP A 88 17.04 18.49 11.38
CA ASP A 88 18.47 18.44 11.07
C ASP A 88 18.75 17.88 9.67
N VAL A 89 17.72 17.54 8.90
CA VAL A 89 17.86 16.93 7.56
C VAL A 89 17.40 17.91 6.49
N SER A 90 18.17 18.05 5.42
CA SER A 90 17.81 18.94 4.33
C SER A 90 16.63 18.42 3.53
N VAL A 91 15.85 19.32 2.89
CA VAL A 91 14.76 18.92 1.97
C VAL A 91 15.27 18.01 0.85
N ALA A 92 16.53 18.22 0.42
CA ALA A 92 17.14 17.39 -0.62
C ALA A 92 17.38 15.95 -0.14
N ASP A 93 17.82 15.76 1.11
CA ASP A 93 18.00 14.43 1.69
C ASP A 93 16.65 13.71 1.86
N VAL A 94 15.64 14.41 2.39
CA VAL A 94 14.27 13.86 2.50
C VAL A 94 13.76 13.40 1.13
N ALA A 95 13.92 14.23 0.10
CA ALA A 95 13.48 13.87 -1.25
C ALA A 95 14.28 12.68 -1.82
N ALA A 96 15.61 12.64 -1.58
CA ALA A 96 16.45 11.54 -2.02
C ALA A 96 16.02 10.22 -1.38
N ASP A 97 15.80 10.19 -0.07
CA ASP A 97 15.34 9.00 0.66
C ASP A 97 13.98 8.52 0.14
N MET A 98 13.04 9.44 -0.11
CA MET A 98 11.72 9.08 -0.65
C MET A 98 11.83 8.45 -2.05
N PHE A 99 12.69 8.98 -2.94
CA PHE A 99 12.90 8.39 -4.27
C PHE A 99 13.64 7.05 -4.21
N ILE A 100 14.60 6.89 -3.31
CA ILE A 100 15.27 5.61 -3.05
C ILE A 100 14.24 4.58 -2.58
N ASN A 101 13.35 4.94 -1.65
CA ASN A 101 12.26 4.08 -1.19
C ASN A 101 11.34 3.67 -2.34
N CYS A 102 10.97 4.60 -3.23
CA CYS A 102 10.15 4.29 -4.41
C CYS A 102 10.84 3.30 -5.33
N GLN A 103 12.12 3.51 -5.63
CA GLN A 103 12.91 2.60 -6.46
C GLN A 103 13.02 1.21 -5.83
N GLN A 104 13.36 1.12 -4.55
CA GLN A 104 13.47 -0.15 -3.83
C GLN A 104 12.14 -0.89 -3.77
N THR A 105 11.04 -0.17 -3.61
CA THR A 105 9.68 -0.71 -3.58
C THR A 105 9.34 -1.42 -4.88
N VAL A 106 9.51 -0.75 -6.02
CA VAL A 106 9.20 -1.37 -7.31
C VAL A 106 10.16 -2.50 -7.66
N GLN A 107 11.44 -2.40 -7.28
CA GLN A 107 12.42 -3.46 -7.47
C GLN A 107 12.16 -4.71 -6.60
N ALA A 108 11.45 -4.54 -5.46
CA ALA A 108 10.98 -5.66 -4.64
C ALA A 108 9.68 -6.31 -5.18
N GLY A 109 9.17 -5.85 -6.34
CA GLY A 109 7.99 -6.41 -6.98
C GLY A 109 6.68 -5.71 -6.64
N PHE A 110 6.68 -4.70 -5.76
CA PHE A 110 5.48 -3.91 -5.47
C PHE A 110 5.29 -2.85 -6.56
N THR A 111 4.49 -3.16 -7.57
CA THR A 111 4.22 -2.26 -8.70
C THR A 111 3.21 -1.17 -8.36
N THR A 112 2.43 -1.37 -7.32
CA THR A 112 1.42 -0.42 -6.83
C THR A 112 1.48 -0.33 -5.31
N VAL A 113 1.34 0.89 -4.77
CA VAL A 113 1.21 1.14 -3.34
C VAL A 113 0.07 2.10 -3.04
N ARG A 114 -0.55 1.92 -1.87
CA ARG A 114 -1.49 2.87 -1.28
C ARG A 114 -0.81 3.55 -0.09
N ASP A 115 -0.36 4.79 -0.30
CA ASP A 115 0.24 5.58 0.77
C ASP A 115 -0.86 6.15 1.67
N THR A 116 -0.85 5.73 2.92
CA THR A 116 -1.86 6.04 3.93
C THR A 116 -1.50 7.23 4.80
N GLY A 117 -0.54 8.03 4.36
CA GLY A 117 -0.20 9.33 4.94
C GLY A 117 1.28 9.64 4.94
N GLY A 118 1.57 10.91 4.99
CA GLY A 118 2.92 11.45 5.08
C GLY A 118 3.45 12.07 3.79
N ILE A 119 2.97 11.69 2.62
CA ILE A 119 3.38 12.34 1.37
C ILE A 119 2.38 13.39 0.91
N ASP A 120 2.88 14.39 0.19
CA ASP A 120 2.08 15.26 -0.65
C ASP A 120 2.17 14.80 -2.13
N ARG A 121 1.30 15.31 -2.97
CA ARG A 121 1.10 14.90 -4.37
C ARG A 121 2.39 14.87 -5.21
N GLY A 122 3.38 15.73 -4.92
CA GLY A 122 4.56 15.91 -5.75
C GLY A 122 5.37 14.63 -5.96
N LEU A 123 5.48 13.75 -4.96
CA LEU A 123 6.16 12.46 -5.11
C LEU A 123 5.47 11.58 -6.16
N ALA A 124 4.15 11.41 -6.01
CA ALA A 124 3.35 10.60 -6.94
C ALA A 124 3.39 11.16 -8.38
N ASP A 125 3.39 12.49 -8.55
CA ASP A 125 3.49 13.14 -9.85
C ASP A 125 4.85 12.90 -10.52
N VAL A 126 5.96 12.95 -9.77
CA VAL A 126 7.31 12.67 -10.30
C VAL A 126 7.42 11.22 -10.77
N ILE A 127 6.94 10.25 -9.99
CA ILE A 127 6.95 8.83 -10.36
C ILE A 127 6.06 8.60 -11.59
N ARG A 128 4.82 9.11 -11.57
CA ARG A 128 3.87 8.97 -12.70
C ARG A 128 4.40 9.57 -14.00
N SER A 129 5.16 10.65 -13.93
CA SER A 129 5.77 11.27 -15.12
C SER A 129 6.98 10.50 -15.67
N GLY A 130 7.40 9.42 -14.99
CA GLY A 130 8.57 8.61 -15.38
C GLY A 130 9.92 9.28 -15.15
N LYS A 131 9.98 10.39 -14.43
CA LYS A 131 11.26 11.06 -14.09
C LYS A 131 12.11 10.24 -13.14
N MET A 132 11.47 9.50 -12.24
CA MET A 132 12.11 8.59 -11.30
C MET A 132 11.38 7.25 -11.31
N PRO A 133 12.11 6.12 -11.15
CA PRO A 133 11.49 4.81 -11.04
C PRO A 133 10.74 4.66 -9.72
N GLY A 134 9.60 4.00 -9.74
CA GLY A 134 8.82 3.73 -8.53
C GLY A 134 7.49 3.05 -8.84
N PRO A 135 6.74 2.68 -7.82
CA PRO A 135 5.42 2.07 -7.96
C PRO A 135 4.37 3.10 -8.40
N ARG A 136 3.24 2.64 -8.90
CA ARG A 136 2.02 3.44 -8.99
C ARG A 136 1.57 3.81 -7.57
N ILE A 137 1.47 5.09 -7.26
CA ILE A 137 1.16 5.57 -5.91
C ILE A 137 -0.27 6.13 -5.88
N LEU A 138 -1.14 5.49 -5.07
CA LEU A 138 -2.38 6.08 -4.60
C LEU A 138 -2.09 6.71 -3.24
N GLN A 139 -2.44 7.98 -3.04
CA GLN A 139 -2.12 8.67 -1.80
C GLN A 139 -3.36 9.37 -1.20
N CYS A 140 -3.45 9.40 0.11
CA CYS A 140 -4.49 10.17 0.83
C CYS A 140 -4.07 11.62 1.09
N GLY A 141 -2.81 11.99 0.82
CA GLY A 141 -2.25 13.23 1.30
C GLY A 141 -2.08 13.22 2.81
N PRO A 142 -2.34 14.35 3.49
CA PRO A 142 -2.36 14.39 4.95
C PRO A 142 -3.49 13.50 5.51
N VAL A 143 -3.20 12.75 6.56
CA VAL A 143 -4.25 12.02 7.30
C VAL A 143 -5.14 13.01 8.06
N HIS A 144 -6.37 12.62 8.35
CA HIS A 144 -7.27 13.43 9.20
C HIS A 144 -7.26 12.90 10.62
N SER A 145 -7.03 13.79 11.58
CA SER A 145 -6.99 13.51 13.01
C SER A 145 -7.71 14.60 13.77
N GLN A 146 -8.16 14.29 14.97
CA GLN A 146 -8.66 15.31 15.91
C GLN A 146 -7.49 15.92 16.71
N THR A 147 -7.73 17.05 17.39
CA THR A 147 -6.78 17.60 18.37
C THR A 147 -6.47 16.57 19.44
N GLY A 148 -5.18 16.37 19.76
CA GLY A 148 -4.71 15.34 20.68
C GLY A 148 -4.78 13.92 20.14
N GLY A 149 -5.17 13.74 18.87
CA GLY A 149 -5.26 12.43 18.21
C GLY A 149 -3.93 11.94 17.64
N GLY A 150 -3.94 10.71 17.07
CA GLY A 150 -2.76 10.01 16.56
C GLY A 150 -2.00 10.71 15.44
N GLY A 151 -2.63 11.64 14.76
CA GLY A 151 -2.00 12.44 13.71
C GLY A 151 -1.34 13.73 14.21
N GLN A 152 -1.51 14.12 15.46
CA GLN A 152 -0.82 15.28 16.04
C GLN A 152 0.53 14.84 16.60
N MET A 153 1.55 14.98 15.76
CA MET A 153 2.90 14.50 16.03
C MET A 153 3.80 15.63 16.58
N GLY A 154 3.49 16.20 17.69
CA GLY A 154 4.31 17.21 18.36
C GLY A 154 4.53 16.85 19.83
N ALA A 155 5.43 17.54 20.50
CA ALA A 155 5.54 17.44 21.95
C ALA A 155 4.24 17.91 22.61
N GLU A 156 3.84 17.31 23.74
CA GLU A 156 2.59 17.63 24.44
C GLU A 156 2.43 19.11 24.80
N TRP A 157 3.56 19.78 25.03
CA TRP A 157 3.61 21.22 25.34
C TRP A 157 3.73 22.12 24.09
N GLU A 158 3.82 21.54 22.89
CA GLU A 158 3.92 22.31 21.66
C GLU A 158 2.55 22.90 21.30
N PRO A 159 2.47 24.22 21.03
CA PRO A 159 1.22 24.82 20.60
C PRO A 159 0.66 24.18 19.33
N THR A 160 -0.61 23.84 19.32
CA THR A 160 -1.30 23.13 18.22
C THR A 160 -1.09 23.80 16.86
N HIS A 161 -0.94 25.13 16.79
CA HIS A 161 -0.75 25.85 15.53
C HIS A 161 0.67 25.66 14.92
N LEU A 162 1.62 25.10 15.65
CA LEU A 162 2.99 24.86 15.19
C LEU A 162 3.18 23.42 14.67
N TRP A 163 2.23 22.55 14.91
CA TRP A 163 2.34 21.14 14.61
C TRP A 163 2.59 20.84 13.11
N ASP A 164 2.11 21.68 12.18
CA ASP A 164 2.32 21.53 10.72
C ASP A 164 3.59 22.26 10.22
N ALA A 165 4.40 22.80 11.14
CA ALA A 165 5.66 23.50 10.79
C ALA A 165 6.68 22.58 10.07
N HIS A 166 6.48 21.26 10.12
CA HIS A 166 7.34 20.25 9.49
C HIS A 166 6.87 19.81 8.11
N ALA A 167 5.74 20.31 7.64
CA ALA A 167 5.27 20.04 6.27
C ALA A 167 6.25 20.65 5.25
N ILE A 168 6.56 19.87 4.22
CA ILE A 168 7.33 20.32 3.06
C ILE A 168 6.35 20.38 1.88
N PRO A 169 5.85 21.57 1.51
CA PRO A 169 4.85 21.70 0.46
C PRO A 169 5.23 20.98 -0.82
N GLY A 170 4.32 20.13 -1.31
CA GLY A 170 4.53 19.31 -2.49
C GLY A 170 5.28 18.00 -2.26
N LEU A 171 5.88 17.79 -1.09
CA LEU A 171 6.66 16.58 -0.78
C LEU A 171 6.12 15.84 0.45
N VAL A 172 5.99 16.52 1.59
CA VAL A 172 5.58 15.92 2.87
C VAL A 172 4.40 16.67 3.46
N ALA A 173 3.37 15.94 3.86
CA ALA A 173 2.21 16.46 4.57
C ALA A 173 1.66 15.38 5.51
N TRP A 174 1.77 15.61 6.83
CA TRP A 174 1.42 14.57 7.81
C TRP A 174 -0.07 14.46 8.05
N SER A 175 -0.69 15.46 8.65
CA SER A 175 -2.12 15.41 8.94
C SER A 175 -2.78 16.77 8.86
N LEU A 176 -4.11 16.77 8.84
CA LEU A 176 -4.97 17.93 9.06
C LEU A 176 -5.79 17.65 10.31
N LEU A 177 -5.66 18.54 11.31
CA LEU A 177 -6.43 18.45 12.54
C LEU A 177 -7.82 19.04 12.32
N SER A 178 -8.83 18.37 12.85
CA SER A 178 -10.24 18.78 12.71
C SER A 178 -11.03 18.41 13.96
N ASP A 179 -11.72 19.38 14.50
CA ASP A 179 -12.64 19.19 15.61
C ASP A 179 -14.05 19.61 15.16
N GLY A 180 -14.91 18.63 15.06
CA GLY A 180 -16.29 18.81 14.58
C GLY A 180 -16.46 18.60 13.05
N PRO A 181 -17.70 18.39 12.62
CA PRO A 181 -18.04 17.99 11.25
C PRO A 181 -17.68 19.03 10.19
N ASP A 182 -17.82 20.31 10.49
CA ASP A 182 -17.59 21.38 9.51
C ASP A 182 -16.10 21.55 9.20
N GLU A 183 -15.23 21.48 10.22
CA GLU A 183 -13.80 21.57 10.02
C GLU A 183 -13.27 20.32 9.30
N LEU A 184 -13.73 19.11 9.68
CA LEU A 184 -13.38 17.89 8.98
C LEU A 184 -13.81 17.94 7.50
N ARG A 185 -15.01 18.43 7.20
CA ARG A 185 -15.51 18.65 5.84
C ARG A 185 -14.56 19.55 5.04
N LYS A 186 -14.18 20.69 5.63
CA LYS A 186 -13.24 21.64 5.02
C LYS A 186 -11.90 20.96 4.72
N ASN A 187 -11.36 20.23 5.69
CA ASN A 187 -10.04 19.60 5.57
C ASN A 187 -10.06 18.41 4.62
N VAL A 188 -11.12 17.61 4.55
CA VAL A 188 -11.26 16.56 3.51
C VAL A 188 -11.27 17.17 2.11
N ARG A 189 -11.99 18.29 1.91
CA ARG A 189 -11.96 19.02 0.64
C ARG A 189 -10.58 19.58 0.32
N GLU A 190 -9.83 20.05 1.32
CA GLU A 190 -8.43 20.49 1.17
C GLU A 190 -7.52 19.31 0.77
N GLY A 191 -7.67 18.14 1.40
CA GLY A 191 -6.96 16.91 0.99
C GLY A 191 -7.17 16.60 -0.50
N PHE A 192 -8.42 16.64 -0.97
CA PHE A 192 -8.74 16.45 -2.38
C PHE A 192 -8.16 17.56 -3.28
N ARG A 193 -8.19 18.83 -2.84
CA ARG A 193 -7.54 19.93 -3.58
C ARG A 193 -6.04 19.66 -3.76
N ARG A 194 -5.39 19.06 -2.77
CA ARG A 194 -3.98 18.65 -2.80
C ARG A 194 -3.75 17.34 -3.57
N GLY A 195 -4.80 16.72 -4.12
CA GLY A 195 -4.72 15.58 -5.01
C GLY A 195 -4.85 14.22 -4.33
N ALA A 196 -5.41 14.16 -3.12
CA ALA A 196 -5.76 12.89 -2.48
C ALA A 196 -6.66 12.05 -3.40
N THR A 197 -6.40 10.74 -3.48
CA THR A 197 -7.19 9.79 -4.27
C THR A 197 -8.20 9.03 -3.41
N PHE A 198 -8.04 9.04 -2.09
CA PHE A 198 -8.94 8.50 -1.08
C PHE A 198 -8.74 9.30 0.22
N VAL A 199 -9.52 9.01 1.25
CA VAL A 199 -9.44 9.69 2.55
C VAL A 199 -8.97 8.71 3.62
N LYS A 200 -8.03 9.12 4.48
CA LYS A 200 -7.58 8.38 5.66
C LYS A 200 -7.89 9.17 6.93
N LEU A 201 -8.62 8.53 7.87
CA LEU A 201 -8.83 9.05 9.22
C LEU A 201 -8.15 8.17 10.26
N LEU A 202 -7.85 8.77 11.41
CA LEU A 202 -7.44 8.06 12.62
C LEU A 202 -8.63 8.06 13.59
N VAL A 203 -9.20 6.87 13.84
CA VAL A 203 -10.42 6.74 14.68
C VAL A 203 -10.17 6.06 16.01
N THR A 204 -8.93 5.64 16.25
CA THR A 204 -8.46 5.21 17.58
C THR A 204 -7.05 5.75 17.83
N GLY A 205 -6.60 5.68 19.09
CA GLY A 205 -5.19 5.92 19.40
C GLY A 205 -4.29 4.82 18.81
N ALA A 206 -3.01 5.17 18.59
CA ALA A 206 -2.00 4.27 18.04
C ALA A 206 -1.37 3.36 19.12
N VAL A 207 -0.81 2.23 18.69
CA VAL A 207 -0.05 1.32 19.59
C VAL A 207 1.21 1.98 20.10
N VAL A 208 1.87 2.74 19.22
CA VAL A 208 3.01 3.62 19.56
C VAL A 208 2.47 5.04 19.59
N ALA A 209 2.30 5.58 20.78
CA ALA A 209 1.82 6.93 20.97
C ALA A 209 3.01 7.87 21.21
N ILE A 210 3.06 8.97 20.49
CA ILE A 210 3.95 10.11 20.76
C ILE A 210 3.32 11.01 21.84
N SER A 211 2.02 10.86 22.09
CA SER A 211 1.21 11.59 23.07
C SER A 211 0.58 10.69 24.12
N THR A 212 -0.28 11.25 24.97
CA THR A 212 -1.02 10.53 26.04
C THR A 212 -2.08 9.56 25.54
N GLN A 213 -2.40 9.57 24.24
CA GLN A 213 -3.40 8.69 23.65
C GLN A 213 -3.09 7.19 23.82
N GLN A 214 -4.13 6.40 23.93
CA GLN A 214 -4.05 4.94 24.06
C GLN A 214 -4.81 4.26 22.91
N PRO A 215 -4.41 3.04 22.47
CA PRO A 215 -5.17 2.29 21.46
C PRO A 215 -6.62 1.99 21.85
N SER A 216 -6.94 2.09 23.15
CA SER A 216 -8.31 1.99 23.66
C SER A 216 -9.16 3.23 23.42
N ASP A 217 -8.54 4.37 23.14
CA ASP A 217 -9.25 5.63 22.95
C ASP A 217 -9.93 5.63 21.57
N THR A 218 -11.16 6.09 21.51
CA THR A 218 -11.84 6.38 20.24
C THR A 218 -11.63 7.85 19.88
N GLN A 219 -11.43 8.08 18.58
CA GLN A 219 -11.24 9.41 18.02
C GLN A 219 -12.32 9.64 16.96
N PHE A 220 -12.77 10.87 16.82
CA PHE A 220 -13.95 11.23 16.04
C PHE A 220 -15.23 10.50 16.46
N THR A 221 -16.32 11.21 16.42
CA THR A 221 -17.66 10.64 16.54
C THR A 221 -18.08 9.97 15.23
N THR A 222 -19.06 9.08 15.28
CA THR A 222 -19.64 8.48 14.07
C THR A 222 -20.16 9.55 13.10
N ALA A 223 -20.70 10.66 13.60
CA ALA A 223 -21.19 11.76 12.77
C ALA A 223 -20.06 12.47 12.01
N GLU A 224 -18.92 12.69 12.65
CA GLU A 224 -17.74 13.26 11.99
C GLU A 224 -17.20 12.32 10.91
N ILE A 225 -17.05 11.04 11.22
CA ILE A 225 -16.61 10.04 10.24
C ILE A 225 -17.54 9.99 9.03
N ALA A 226 -18.85 10.09 9.25
CA ALA A 226 -19.85 10.10 8.18
C ALA A 226 -19.70 11.29 7.23
N VAL A 227 -19.29 12.45 7.74
CA VAL A 227 -18.97 13.63 6.89
C VAL A 227 -17.84 13.34 5.93
N ALA A 228 -16.76 12.68 6.38
CA ALA A 228 -15.66 12.31 5.49
C ALA A 228 -16.12 11.28 4.44
N VAL A 229 -16.98 10.33 4.83
CA VAL A 229 -17.58 9.35 3.90
C VAL A 229 -18.45 10.02 2.85
N GLU A 230 -19.27 11.00 3.24
CA GLU A 230 -20.09 11.79 2.30
C GLU A 230 -19.23 12.52 1.26
N GLU A 231 -18.19 13.23 1.69
CA GLU A 231 -17.28 13.96 0.80
C GLU A 231 -16.49 13.01 -0.14
N ALA A 232 -16.06 11.87 0.36
CA ALA A 232 -15.38 10.85 -0.45
C ALA A 232 -16.31 10.26 -1.53
N ARG A 233 -17.54 9.90 -1.15
CA ARG A 233 -18.57 9.39 -2.08
C ARG A 233 -18.93 10.39 -3.17
N ALA A 234 -19.02 11.67 -2.83
CA ALA A 234 -19.28 12.74 -3.79
C ALA A 234 -18.18 12.87 -4.86
N ARG A 235 -17.00 12.28 -4.61
CA ARG A 235 -15.88 12.23 -5.55
C ARG A 235 -15.64 10.84 -6.15
N GLY A 236 -16.55 9.90 -5.93
CA GLY A 236 -16.43 8.53 -6.44
C GLY A 236 -15.31 7.72 -5.78
N THR A 237 -14.90 8.08 -4.54
CA THR A 237 -13.86 7.40 -3.79
C THR A 237 -14.33 6.99 -2.39
N TYR A 238 -13.41 6.61 -1.51
CA TYR A 238 -13.73 5.97 -0.24
C TYR A 238 -12.91 6.52 0.93
N VAL A 239 -13.34 6.14 2.13
CA VAL A 239 -12.63 6.38 3.38
C VAL A 239 -12.05 5.08 3.90
N THR A 240 -10.79 5.12 4.36
CA THR A 240 -10.18 4.09 5.19
C THR A 240 -9.78 4.66 6.53
N VAL A 241 -9.73 3.83 7.57
CA VAL A 241 -9.47 4.29 8.93
C VAL A 241 -8.41 3.47 9.65
N HIS A 242 -7.49 4.16 10.35
CA HIS A 242 -6.67 3.55 11.38
C HIS A 242 -7.58 3.23 12.58
N ALA A 243 -7.66 1.96 12.96
CA ALA A 243 -8.46 1.53 14.11
C ALA A 243 -7.89 0.26 14.72
N HIS A 244 -7.70 0.25 16.04
CA HIS A 244 -7.24 -0.92 16.78
C HIS A 244 -8.35 -1.59 17.57
N ASN A 245 -9.22 -0.83 18.22
CA ASN A 245 -10.24 -1.35 19.12
C ASN A 245 -11.61 -1.50 18.44
N ASN A 246 -12.43 -2.43 18.96
CA ASN A 246 -13.74 -2.74 18.40
C ASN A 246 -14.73 -1.57 18.43
N ALA A 247 -14.67 -0.69 19.45
CA ALA A 247 -15.57 0.46 19.54
C ALA A 247 -15.35 1.45 18.38
N GLY A 248 -14.10 1.82 18.10
CA GLY A 248 -13.75 2.69 16.97
C GLY A 248 -14.09 2.03 15.63
N ILE A 249 -13.84 0.72 15.48
CA ILE A 249 -14.17 -0.03 14.26
C ILE A 249 -15.68 -0.03 14.02
N ARG A 250 -16.52 -0.31 15.04
CA ARG A 250 -17.98 -0.32 14.91
C ARG A 250 -18.51 1.08 14.55
N SER A 251 -17.95 2.15 15.14
CA SER A 251 -18.31 3.53 14.77
C SER A 251 -17.97 3.83 13.31
N ALA A 252 -16.80 3.37 12.85
CA ALA A 252 -16.37 3.56 11.47
C ALA A 252 -17.25 2.78 10.47
N VAL A 253 -17.61 1.52 10.79
CA VAL A 253 -18.54 0.72 9.98
C VAL A 253 -19.91 1.39 9.91
N ALA A 254 -20.45 1.85 11.03
CA ALA A 254 -21.73 2.55 11.09
C ALA A 254 -21.73 3.85 10.25
N ALA A 255 -20.59 4.53 10.15
CA ALA A 255 -20.41 5.70 9.30
C ALA A 255 -20.25 5.37 7.81
N GLY A 256 -20.00 4.10 7.43
CA GLY A 256 -19.92 3.63 6.05
C GLY A 256 -18.52 3.70 5.44
N VAL A 257 -17.45 3.48 6.22
CA VAL A 257 -16.09 3.34 5.70
C VAL A 257 -15.94 2.06 4.88
N ARG A 258 -14.95 2.03 3.98
CA ARG A 258 -14.72 0.87 3.11
C ARG A 258 -13.67 -0.09 3.65
N CYS A 259 -12.73 0.39 4.45
CA CYS A 259 -11.57 -0.39 4.87
C CYS A 259 -11.11 -0.01 6.28
N ILE A 260 -10.71 -1.00 7.06
CA ILE A 260 -10.06 -0.84 8.36
C ILE A 260 -8.56 -1.15 8.16
N GLU A 261 -7.71 -0.27 8.66
CA GLU A 261 -6.27 -0.49 8.76
C GLU A 261 -5.95 -1.04 10.15
N HIS A 262 -5.00 -1.97 10.23
CA HIS A 262 -4.53 -2.68 11.43
C HIS A 262 -5.58 -3.63 12.01
N GLY A 263 -6.65 -3.13 12.62
CA GLY A 263 -7.70 -3.96 13.19
C GLY A 263 -7.22 -4.93 14.28
N SER A 264 -6.17 -4.58 15.02
CA SER A 264 -5.41 -5.53 15.87
C SER A 264 -6.20 -6.21 16.97
N GLN A 265 -7.39 -5.69 17.33
CA GLN A 265 -8.21 -6.24 18.41
C GLN A 265 -9.61 -6.67 17.91
N ILE A 266 -9.75 -6.95 16.62
CA ILE A 266 -11.02 -7.43 16.04
C ILE A 266 -11.39 -8.76 16.70
N ASP A 267 -12.56 -8.79 17.34
CA ASP A 267 -13.21 -9.99 17.83
C ASP A 267 -14.15 -10.62 16.79
N GLU A 268 -14.70 -11.80 17.09
CA GLU A 268 -15.59 -12.52 16.17
C GLU A 268 -16.84 -11.70 15.81
N GLU A 269 -17.42 -10.97 16.76
CA GLU A 269 -18.60 -10.12 16.54
C GLU A 269 -18.28 -8.97 15.59
N THR A 270 -17.15 -8.30 15.81
CA THR A 270 -16.70 -7.21 14.94
C THR A 270 -16.29 -7.73 13.55
N ALA A 271 -15.66 -8.92 13.47
CA ALA A 271 -15.36 -9.56 12.20
C ALA A 271 -16.64 -9.88 11.40
N ALA A 272 -17.68 -10.40 12.05
CA ALA A 272 -18.97 -10.64 11.42
C ALA A 272 -19.61 -9.33 10.89
N LEU A 273 -19.52 -8.25 11.68
CA LEU A 273 -20.00 -6.91 11.26
C LEU A 273 -19.26 -6.39 10.03
N LEU A 274 -17.92 -6.57 9.96
CA LEU A 274 -17.14 -6.19 8.78
C LEU A 274 -17.62 -6.95 7.54
N ALA A 275 -17.86 -8.26 7.67
CA ALA A 275 -18.34 -9.09 6.57
C ALA A 275 -19.74 -8.69 6.10
N GLU A 276 -20.68 -8.43 7.04
CA GLU A 276 -22.05 -7.99 6.76
C GLU A 276 -22.08 -6.68 5.96
N HIS A 277 -21.19 -5.75 6.28
CA HIS A 277 -21.11 -4.42 5.65
C HIS A 277 -20.11 -4.34 4.49
N ASP A 278 -19.52 -5.45 4.04
CA ASP A 278 -18.49 -5.52 2.99
C ASP A 278 -17.28 -4.59 3.24
N VAL A 279 -16.90 -4.45 4.52
CA VAL A 279 -15.74 -3.64 4.92
C VAL A 279 -14.50 -4.51 4.92
N ALA A 280 -13.45 -4.08 4.22
CA ALA A 280 -12.19 -4.81 4.13
C ALA A 280 -11.29 -4.55 5.36
N LEU A 281 -10.34 -5.45 5.58
CA LEU A 281 -9.27 -5.32 6.57
C LEU A 281 -7.91 -5.33 5.85
N VAL A 282 -7.05 -4.37 6.17
CA VAL A 282 -5.61 -4.38 5.81
C VAL A 282 -4.80 -4.45 7.09
N PRO A 283 -4.46 -5.66 7.56
CA PRO A 283 -3.60 -5.84 8.72
C PRO A 283 -2.15 -5.50 8.36
N THR A 284 -1.38 -5.06 9.32
CA THR A 284 -0.01 -4.62 9.14
C THR A 284 0.88 -5.39 10.12
N LEU A 285 1.02 -6.70 9.86
CA LEU A 285 1.74 -7.59 10.78
C LEU A 285 3.22 -7.25 10.84
N THR A 286 3.81 -6.81 9.72
CA THR A 286 5.24 -6.51 9.64
C THR A 286 5.66 -5.43 10.61
N ILE A 287 4.97 -4.28 10.63
CA ILE A 287 5.31 -3.21 11.58
C ILE A 287 5.18 -3.69 13.03
N MET A 288 4.16 -4.48 13.34
CA MET A 288 3.98 -5.02 14.70
C MET A 288 5.13 -5.93 15.11
N GLU A 289 5.62 -6.79 14.21
CA GLU A 289 6.78 -7.65 14.45
C GLU A 289 8.07 -6.82 14.59
N GLU A 290 8.28 -5.80 13.74
CA GLU A 290 9.41 -4.91 13.83
C GLU A 290 9.47 -4.16 15.17
N LEU A 291 8.33 -3.62 15.61
CA LEU A 291 8.22 -2.97 16.92
C LEU A 291 8.55 -3.90 18.09
N VAL A 292 8.20 -5.18 17.97
CA VAL A 292 8.53 -6.21 18.99
C VAL A 292 10.01 -6.60 18.94
N GLN A 293 10.56 -6.80 17.73
CA GLN A 293 11.93 -7.31 17.55
C GLN A 293 12.99 -6.24 17.71
N ASN A 294 12.69 -5.02 17.27
CA ASN A 294 13.64 -3.90 17.17
C ASN A 294 13.12 -2.60 17.82
N PRO A 295 12.60 -2.63 19.07
CA PRO A 295 11.97 -1.47 19.69
C PRO A 295 12.91 -0.27 19.78
N ALA A 296 14.20 -0.50 20.09
CA ALA A 296 15.19 0.56 20.21
C ALA A 296 15.50 1.25 18.87
N ALA A 297 15.52 0.52 17.76
CA ALA A 297 15.69 1.08 16.42
C ALA A 297 14.50 1.96 16.01
N MET A 298 13.35 1.75 16.65
CA MET A 298 12.12 2.52 16.47
C MET A 298 11.94 3.60 17.55
N GLY A 299 12.98 3.92 18.29
CA GLY A 299 12.95 4.96 19.34
C GLY A 299 12.10 4.61 20.57
N LEU A 300 11.71 3.35 20.76
CA LEU A 300 10.80 2.94 21.83
C LEU A 300 11.51 2.54 23.11
N ALA A 301 10.96 2.97 24.25
CA ALA A 301 11.46 2.56 25.56
C ALA A 301 11.15 1.07 25.83
N PRO A 302 12.02 0.37 26.60
CA PRO A 302 11.80 -1.04 26.95
C PRO A 302 10.45 -1.34 27.63
N SER A 303 9.86 -0.33 28.28
CA SER A 303 8.53 -0.44 28.92
C SER A 303 7.39 -0.78 27.94
N TYR A 304 7.57 -0.54 26.64
CA TYR A 304 6.58 -0.89 25.61
C TYR A 304 6.56 -2.38 25.26
N ALA A 305 7.62 -3.16 25.55
CA ALA A 305 7.79 -4.54 25.04
C ALA A 305 6.58 -5.46 25.30
N SER A 306 6.03 -5.47 26.53
CA SER A 306 4.89 -6.34 26.87
C SER A 306 3.60 -5.91 26.15
N ARG A 307 3.41 -4.61 25.95
CA ARG A 307 2.27 -4.05 25.20
C ARG A 307 2.37 -4.44 23.74
N LEU A 308 3.52 -4.22 23.11
CA LEU A 308 3.78 -4.54 21.70
C LEU A 308 3.57 -6.03 21.41
N SER A 309 4.11 -6.93 22.27
CA SER A 309 3.95 -8.38 22.10
C SER A 309 2.47 -8.82 22.16
N ARG A 310 1.68 -8.21 23.05
CA ARG A 310 0.23 -8.51 23.13
C ARG A 310 -0.50 -8.04 21.87
N PHE A 311 -0.20 -6.83 21.37
CA PHE A 311 -0.84 -6.32 20.16
C PHE A 311 -0.44 -7.14 18.92
N ALA A 312 0.82 -7.57 18.80
CA ALA A 312 1.26 -8.45 17.73
C ALA A 312 0.55 -9.81 17.73
N ALA A 313 0.32 -10.39 18.92
CA ALA A 313 -0.45 -11.64 19.07
C ALA A 313 -1.92 -11.41 18.67
N SER A 314 -2.58 -10.38 19.22
CA SER A 314 -3.97 -10.06 18.88
C SER A 314 -4.15 -9.76 17.40
N ALA A 315 -3.19 -9.11 16.74
CA ALA A 315 -3.28 -8.81 15.31
C ALA A 315 -3.33 -10.08 14.45
N ARG A 316 -2.57 -11.13 14.82
CA ARG A 316 -2.65 -12.43 14.13
C ARG A 316 -4.01 -13.11 14.35
N GLU A 317 -4.52 -13.08 15.58
CA GLU A 317 -5.85 -13.63 15.91
C GLU A 317 -6.94 -12.88 15.14
N ALA A 318 -6.85 -11.53 15.04
CA ALA A 318 -7.78 -10.71 14.28
C ALA A 318 -7.81 -11.05 12.79
N VAL A 319 -6.66 -11.35 12.17
CA VAL A 319 -6.60 -11.83 10.78
C VAL A 319 -7.35 -13.13 10.61
N LEU A 320 -7.16 -14.09 11.52
CA LEU A 320 -7.84 -15.38 11.45
C LEU A 320 -9.35 -15.26 11.68
N ALA A 321 -9.78 -14.43 12.65
CA ALA A 321 -11.18 -14.14 12.89
C ALA A 321 -11.85 -13.47 11.68
N ALA A 322 -11.21 -12.45 11.09
CA ALA A 322 -11.69 -11.79 9.89
C ALA A 322 -11.84 -12.76 8.71
N ARG A 323 -10.86 -13.63 8.49
CA ARG A 323 -10.93 -14.66 7.45
C ARG A 323 -12.07 -15.66 7.69
N ALA A 324 -12.22 -16.13 8.93
CA ALA A 324 -13.30 -17.06 9.29
C ALA A 324 -14.68 -16.46 9.06
N ALA A 325 -14.83 -15.17 9.28
CA ALA A 325 -16.07 -14.42 9.00
C ALA A 325 -16.30 -14.10 7.51
N GLY A 326 -15.32 -14.36 6.62
CA GLY A 326 -15.44 -14.06 5.19
C GLY A 326 -15.05 -12.62 4.80
N VAL A 327 -14.40 -11.87 5.69
CA VAL A 327 -13.91 -10.52 5.40
C VAL A 327 -12.83 -10.57 4.30
N ARG A 328 -12.86 -9.59 3.38
CA ARG A 328 -11.76 -9.36 2.44
C ARG A 328 -10.54 -8.84 3.20
N VAL A 329 -9.54 -9.71 3.39
CA VAL A 329 -8.30 -9.34 4.10
C VAL A 329 -7.20 -9.09 3.08
N GLY A 330 -6.81 -7.83 2.92
CA GLY A 330 -5.71 -7.39 2.09
C GLY A 330 -4.35 -7.59 2.72
N LEU A 331 -3.34 -6.92 2.19
CA LEU A 331 -1.96 -6.91 2.67
C LEU A 331 -1.45 -5.48 2.73
N GLY A 332 -0.86 -5.09 3.86
CA GLY A 332 -0.18 -3.81 4.06
C GLY A 332 0.98 -3.98 5.01
N SER A 333 2.13 -3.38 4.70
CA SER A 333 3.34 -3.55 5.51
C SER A 333 3.45 -2.56 6.65
N ASP A 334 3.00 -1.34 6.44
CA ASP A 334 3.16 -0.20 7.35
C ASP A 334 4.62 0.05 7.76
N MET A 335 5.56 -0.32 6.87
CA MET A 335 6.98 -0.18 7.17
C MET A 335 7.37 1.28 7.31
N LEU A 336 8.08 1.56 8.40
CA LEU A 336 8.64 2.84 8.78
C LEU A 336 10.17 2.73 8.87
N GLY A 337 10.86 3.87 8.83
CA GLY A 337 12.30 3.92 8.95
C GLY A 337 13.07 3.62 7.65
N PRO A 338 14.41 3.50 7.73
CA PRO A 338 15.28 3.48 6.55
C PRO A 338 15.25 2.15 5.77
N ASP A 339 14.85 1.04 6.38
CA ASP A 339 14.86 -0.29 5.74
C ASP A 339 13.46 -0.71 5.25
N GLN A 340 12.85 0.13 4.43
CA GLN A 340 11.52 -0.14 3.89
C GLN A 340 11.47 -1.32 2.90
N ARG A 341 12.63 -1.86 2.48
CA ARG A 341 12.70 -3.12 1.72
C ARG A 341 12.12 -4.31 2.47
N ARG A 342 12.09 -4.25 3.80
CA ARG A 342 11.51 -5.29 4.67
C ARG A 342 9.99 -5.41 4.56
N ARG A 343 9.32 -4.55 3.79
CA ARG A 343 7.87 -4.66 3.50
C ARG A 343 7.46 -6.04 2.97
N SER A 344 8.34 -6.70 2.24
CA SER A 344 8.12 -8.06 1.72
C SER A 344 7.94 -9.12 2.82
N GLN A 345 8.36 -8.83 4.06
CA GLN A 345 8.12 -9.71 5.22
C GLN A 345 6.63 -9.90 5.50
N GLU A 346 5.78 -8.94 5.11
CA GLU A 346 4.33 -9.09 5.26
C GLU A 346 3.80 -10.31 4.51
N LEU A 347 4.28 -10.55 3.28
CA LEU A 347 3.93 -11.76 2.53
C LEU A 347 4.34 -13.03 3.29
N LEU A 348 5.54 -13.06 3.87
CA LEU A 348 6.03 -14.21 4.63
C LEU A 348 5.24 -14.42 5.93
N HIS A 349 4.96 -13.36 6.70
CA HIS A 349 4.13 -13.44 7.90
C HIS A 349 2.74 -13.99 7.57
N ARG A 350 2.12 -13.50 6.50
CA ARG A 350 0.80 -13.94 6.04
C ARG A 350 0.83 -15.37 5.48
N ALA A 351 1.89 -15.74 4.74
CA ALA A 351 2.06 -17.09 4.21
C ALA A 351 2.18 -18.14 5.33
N ARG A 352 2.88 -17.80 6.41
CA ARG A 352 3.03 -18.66 7.59
C ARG A 352 1.77 -18.75 8.45
N LEU A 353 0.99 -17.67 8.50
CA LEU A 353 -0.24 -17.59 9.28
C LEU A 353 -1.42 -18.29 8.59
N GLU A 354 -1.51 -18.15 7.26
CA GLU A 354 -2.64 -18.63 6.45
C GLU A 354 -2.22 -19.71 5.44
N SER A 355 -1.62 -19.29 4.34
CA SER A 355 -0.92 -20.08 3.31
C SER A 355 -0.22 -19.16 2.31
N PRO A 356 0.77 -19.65 1.56
CA PRO A 356 1.45 -18.85 0.53
C PRO A 356 0.51 -18.30 -0.55
N MET A 357 -0.46 -19.11 -1.02
CA MET A 357 -1.46 -18.66 -2.01
C MET A 357 -2.36 -17.56 -1.43
N ARG A 358 -2.81 -17.70 -0.18
CA ARG A 358 -3.64 -16.67 0.47
C ARG A 358 -2.89 -15.35 0.66
N ALA A 359 -1.60 -15.41 1.00
CA ALA A 359 -0.76 -14.22 1.08
C ALA A 359 -0.62 -13.54 -0.28
N LEU A 360 -0.39 -14.31 -1.35
CA LEU A 360 -0.32 -13.79 -2.72
C LEU A 360 -1.64 -13.16 -3.15
N GLU A 361 -2.78 -13.84 -2.96
CA GLU A 361 -4.11 -13.28 -3.26
C GLU A 361 -4.36 -11.97 -2.52
N SER A 362 -3.91 -11.87 -1.25
CA SER A 362 -4.03 -10.63 -0.46
C SER A 362 -3.21 -9.49 -1.04
N ALA A 363 -1.97 -9.77 -1.50
CA ALA A 363 -1.06 -8.79 -2.08
C ALA A 363 -1.37 -8.45 -3.54
N THR A 364 -2.32 -9.11 -4.16
CA THR A 364 -2.65 -8.94 -5.59
C THR A 364 -4.13 -8.64 -5.78
N ARG A 365 -4.96 -9.63 -6.06
CA ARG A 365 -6.38 -9.47 -6.40
C ARG A 365 -7.18 -8.77 -5.30
N ILE A 366 -7.01 -9.19 -4.04
CA ILE A 366 -7.79 -8.61 -2.93
C ILE A 366 -7.41 -7.14 -2.70
N ASN A 367 -6.11 -6.83 -2.73
CA ASN A 367 -5.66 -5.44 -2.63
C ASN A 367 -6.13 -4.59 -3.81
N ALA A 368 -6.10 -5.13 -5.05
CA ALA A 368 -6.60 -4.43 -6.22
C ALA A 368 -8.08 -4.04 -6.05
N ASP A 369 -8.90 -4.95 -5.52
CA ASP A 369 -10.32 -4.68 -5.22
C ASP A 369 -10.47 -3.63 -4.09
N ILE A 370 -9.68 -3.74 -3.02
CA ILE A 370 -9.72 -2.79 -1.88
C ILE A 370 -9.41 -1.36 -2.34
N ILE A 371 -8.38 -1.20 -3.18
CA ILE A 371 -7.96 0.12 -3.67
C ILE A 371 -8.78 0.63 -4.87
N GLY A 372 -9.75 -0.16 -5.35
CA GLY A 372 -10.65 0.21 -6.45
C GLY A 372 -10.04 0.09 -7.85
N LEU A 373 -9.02 -0.76 -8.03
CA LEU A 373 -8.35 -1.03 -9.30
C LEU A 373 -8.48 -2.51 -9.74
N GLY A 374 -9.46 -3.24 -9.24
CA GLY A 374 -9.67 -4.66 -9.54
C GLY A 374 -9.89 -4.97 -11.01
N ASP A 375 -10.48 -4.04 -11.77
CA ASP A 375 -10.67 -4.19 -13.23
C ASP A 375 -9.35 -4.10 -14.01
N ASP A 376 -8.36 -3.38 -13.49
CA ASP A 376 -7.08 -3.12 -14.16
C ASP A 376 -5.91 -3.95 -13.62
N LEU A 377 -5.95 -4.40 -12.36
CA LEU A 377 -4.82 -4.99 -11.64
C LEU A 377 -5.20 -6.28 -10.91
N GLY A 378 -4.20 -6.91 -10.31
CA GLY A 378 -4.34 -7.96 -9.31
C GLY A 378 -4.41 -9.39 -9.85
N THR A 379 -4.55 -9.58 -11.17
CA THR A 379 -4.48 -10.91 -11.80
C THR A 379 -3.76 -10.84 -13.16
N ILE A 380 -3.18 -11.98 -13.60
CA ILE A 380 -2.64 -12.12 -14.95
C ILE A 380 -3.77 -12.62 -15.86
N GLU A 381 -4.60 -11.68 -16.31
CA GLU A 381 -5.74 -11.95 -17.18
C GLU A 381 -5.77 -10.96 -18.35
N ALA A 382 -6.32 -11.40 -19.50
CA ALA A 382 -6.45 -10.56 -20.69
C ALA A 382 -7.24 -9.28 -20.38
N GLY A 383 -6.76 -8.15 -20.88
CA GLY A 383 -7.33 -6.81 -20.70
C GLY A 383 -6.73 -6.02 -19.54
N LYS A 384 -6.15 -6.66 -18.54
CA LYS A 384 -5.53 -6.00 -17.39
C LYS A 384 -4.17 -5.41 -17.73
N LEU A 385 -3.72 -4.44 -16.93
CA LEU A 385 -2.38 -3.87 -17.03
C LEU A 385 -1.32 -4.96 -16.84
N ALA A 386 -0.28 -4.92 -17.63
CA ALA A 386 0.80 -5.90 -17.56
C ALA A 386 1.79 -5.54 -16.43
N ASP A 387 1.29 -5.56 -15.20
CA ASP A 387 2.06 -5.51 -13.97
C ASP A 387 2.35 -6.96 -13.56
N ILE A 388 3.58 -7.43 -13.77
CA ILE A 388 3.97 -8.84 -13.57
C ILE A 388 5.31 -8.90 -12.84
N VAL A 389 5.41 -9.81 -11.87
CA VAL A 389 6.63 -10.10 -11.11
C VAL A 389 7.07 -11.53 -11.37
N GLY A 390 8.36 -11.73 -11.63
CA GLY A 390 8.98 -13.05 -11.79
C GLY A 390 9.90 -13.37 -10.62
N PHE A 391 9.58 -14.40 -9.86
CA PHE A 391 10.42 -14.92 -8.79
C PHE A 391 11.38 -16.02 -9.31
N ALA A 392 12.66 -15.93 -8.96
CA ALA A 392 13.64 -17.00 -9.14
C ALA A 392 13.49 -18.02 -7.99
N GLY A 393 12.70 -19.04 -8.23
CA GLY A 393 12.24 -20.02 -7.25
C GLY A 393 10.73 -19.85 -6.96
N ASP A 394 10.12 -20.92 -6.48
CA ASP A 394 8.68 -20.95 -6.24
C ASP A 394 8.33 -20.46 -4.82
N PRO A 395 7.73 -19.26 -4.68
CA PRO A 395 7.35 -18.72 -3.37
C PRO A 395 6.12 -19.43 -2.76
N LEU A 396 5.38 -20.23 -3.53
CA LEU A 396 4.27 -21.01 -3.02
C LEU A 396 4.76 -22.28 -2.32
N SER A 397 5.87 -22.85 -2.79
CA SER A 397 6.51 -24.03 -2.18
C SER A 397 7.51 -23.65 -1.09
N VAL A 398 8.17 -22.49 -1.21
CA VAL A 398 9.17 -21.96 -0.27
C VAL A 398 8.79 -20.53 0.07
N PRO A 399 7.97 -20.29 1.09
CA PRO A 399 7.41 -18.97 1.42
C PRO A 399 8.48 -17.91 1.74
N GLU A 400 9.67 -18.32 2.15
CA GLU A 400 10.82 -17.44 2.41
C GLU A 400 11.20 -16.62 1.16
N HIS A 401 10.99 -17.16 -0.04
CA HIS A 401 11.26 -16.45 -1.29
C HIS A 401 10.45 -15.16 -1.46
N PHE A 402 9.30 -15.02 -0.79
CA PHE A 402 8.55 -13.76 -0.79
C PHE A 402 9.32 -12.62 -0.11
N ALA A 403 10.09 -12.93 0.93
CA ALA A 403 10.83 -11.95 1.71
C ALA A 403 12.25 -11.66 1.18
N GLU A 404 12.75 -12.51 0.28
CA GLU A 404 14.07 -12.40 -0.34
C GLU A 404 13.99 -11.54 -1.60
N THR A 405 14.24 -10.23 -1.48
CA THR A 405 14.12 -9.29 -2.62
C THR A 405 15.05 -9.60 -3.80
N ASP A 406 16.12 -10.36 -3.57
CA ASP A 406 17.02 -10.85 -4.63
C ASP A 406 16.38 -11.95 -5.47
N ARG A 407 15.36 -12.62 -4.97
CA ARG A 407 14.55 -13.60 -5.74
C ARG A 407 13.62 -12.94 -6.74
N VAL A 408 13.32 -11.66 -6.59
CA VAL A 408 12.58 -10.90 -7.60
C VAL A 408 13.51 -10.64 -8.79
N ALA A 409 13.45 -11.52 -9.78
CA ALA A 409 14.33 -11.51 -10.96
C ALA A 409 13.75 -10.71 -12.14
N LEU A 410 12.43 -10.46 -12.15
CA LEU A 410 11.74 -9.70 -13.18
C LEU A 410 10.66 -8.83 -12.56
N VAL A 411 10.57 -7.58 -13.00
CA VAL A 411 9.44 -6.70 -12.71
C VAL A 411 9.02 -6.00 -13.98
N LEU A 412 7.77 -6.19 -14.37
CA LEU A 412 7.08 -5.43 -15.41
C LEU A 412 6.04 -4.52 -14.75
N GLN A 413 5.97 -3.28 -15.20
CA GLN A 413 4.94 -2.33 -14.82
C GLN A 413 4.36 -1.71 -16.11
N GLU A 414 3.07 -1.90 -16.33
CA GLU A 414 2.40 -1.48 -17.56
C GLU A 414 3.17 -1.98 -18.82
N GLY A 415 3.61 -3.24 -18.80
CA GLY A 415 4.36 -3.88 -19.88
C GLY A 415 5.81 -3.41 -20.04
N ARG A 416 6.26 -2.43 -19.27
CA ARG A 416 7.66 -1.94 -19.33
C ARG A 416 8.52 -2.72 -18.36
N VAL A 417 9.71 -3.12 -18.79
CA VAL A 417 10.69 -3.79 -17.93
C VAL A 417 11.28 -2.76 -16.96
N VAL A 418 11.00 -2.93 -15.66
CA VAL A 418 11.57 -2.12 -14.57
C VAL A 418 12.80 -2.80 -13.96
N LYS A 419 12.79 -4.13 -13.88
CA LYS A 419 13.90 -4.94 -13.39
C LYS A 419 14.01 -6.21 -14.22
N VAL A 420 15.23 -6.56 -14.58
CA VAL A 420 15.60 -7.85 -15.14
C VAL A 420 16.89 -8.32 -14.49
N GLY A 421 16.94 -9.57 -14.02
CA GLY A 421 18.13 -10.17 -13.42
C GLY A 421 19.26 -10.33 -14.42
N ALA A 422 20.49 -10.31 -13.96
CA ALA A 422 21.68 -10.48 -14.80
C ALA A 422 21.64 -11.83 -15.56
N GLY A 423 21.84 -11.77 -16.88
CA GLY A 423 21.90 -12.96 -17.75
C GLY A 423 20.60 -13.36 -18.43
N ARG A 424 19.60 -12.49 -18.44
CA ARG A 424 18.30 -12.70 -19.12
C ARG A 424 18.07 -11.69 -20.23
#